data_ff85729d85007fe96e9851a0bc65b3fb
#
_entry.id   ff85729d85007fe96e9851a0bc65b3fb
#
_cell.length_a   1.000
_cell.length_b   1.000
_cell.length_c   1.000
_cell.angle_alpha   90.00
_cell.angle_beta   90.00
_cell.angle_gamma   90.00
#
_symmetry.space_group_name_H-M   'P 1'
#
loop_
_entity.id
_entity.type
_entity.pdbx_description
1 polymer ?
#
loop_
_entity_poly.entity_id
_entity_poly.type
_entity_poly.pdbx_seq_one_letter_code
_entity_poly.pdbx_strand_id
1 'polypeptide(L)'
;MRVDEVALREFLHTSYPRLVAAVALVCGSRPAAEDAVQEALLRAWERSERGEEIESLNAWVTTVALNQARSGIRRVMAERRARSRLG
;
A
#
# COMPACT_ATOMS: atom_id res chain seq x y z
N MET A 1 1.19 -4.07 -18.57
CA MET A 1 0.79 -5.47 -18.32
C MET A 1 -0.60 -5.53 -17.71
N ARG A 2 -1.28 -6.60 -17.91
CA ARG A 2 -2.55 -6.85 -17.26
C ARG A 2 -2.32 -7.49 -15.90
N VAL A 3 -3.01 -7.01 -14.88
CA VAL A 3 -2.94 -7.58 -13.53
C VAL A 3 -3.96 -8.74 -13.47
N ASP A 4 -3.50 -9.94 -13.73
CA ASP A 4 -4.31 -11.14 -13.69
C ASP A 4 -3.96 -12.00 -12.47
N GLU A 5 -4.60 -13.15 -12.34
CA GLU A 5 -4.40 -14.06 -11.22
C GLU A 5 -2.93 -14.53 -11.12
N VAL A 6 -2.28 -14.79 -12.26
CA VAL A 6 -0.88 -15.23 -12.29
C VAL A 6 0.03 -14.14 -11.76
N ALA A 7 -0.16 -12.91 -12.22
CA ALA A 7 0.64 -11.75 -11.77
C ALA A 7 0.46 -11.51 -10.27
N LEU A 8 -0.77 -11.60 -9.76
CA LEU A 8 -1.04 -11.44 -8.34
C LEU A 8 -0.39 -12.54 -7.51
N ARG A 9 -0.47 -13.77 -7.97
CA ARG A 9 0.13 -14.91 -7.26
C ARG A 9 1.64 -14.79 -7.20
N GLU A 10 2.28 -14.43 -8.28
CA GLU A 10 3.72 -14.18 -8.31
C GLU A 10 4.11 -13.06 -7.36
N PHE A 11 3.37 -11.96 -7.37
CA PHE A 11 3.62 -10.84 -6.47
C PHE A 11 3.54 -11.28 -5.00
N LEU A 12 2.51 -12.05 -4.63
CA LEU A 12 2.33 -12.52 -3.27
C LEU A 12 3.48 -13.42 -2.82
N HIS A 13 4.03 -14.22 -3.72
CA HIS A 13 5.16 -15.11 -3.37
C HIS A 13 6.50 -14.38 -3.28
N THR A 14 6.76 -13.44 -4.20
CA THR A 14 8.10 -12.87 -4.36
C THR A 14 8.26 -11.51 -3.72
N SER A 15 7.27 -10.64 -3.83
CA SER A 15 7.39 -9.23 -3.47
C SER A 15 6.64 -8.85 -2.19
N TYR A 16 5.53 -9.50 -1.92
CA TYR A 16 4.65 -9.11 -0.81
C TYR A 16 5.35 -9.09 0.55
N PRO A 17 6.08 -10.14 0.98
CA PRO A 17 6.73 -10.11 2.30
C PRO A 17 7.75 -9.00 2.44
N ARG A 18 8.53 -8.75 1.38
CA ARG A 18 9.55 -7.71 1.38
C ARG A 18 8.93 -6.33 1.44
N LEU A 19 7.86 -6.12 0.70
CA LEU A 19 7.18 -4.83 0.64
C LEU A 19 6.49 -4.53 1.95
N VAL A 20 5.83 -5.51 2.56
CA VAL A 20 5.21 -5.34 3.88
C VAL A 20 6.27 -4.94 4.91
N ALA A 21 7.43 -5.62 4.90
CA ALA A 21 8.52 -5.28 5.81
C ALA A 21 9.01 -3.84 5.60
N ALA A 22 9.19 -3.42 4.35
CA ALA A 22 9.64 -2.07 4.03
C ALA A 22 8.61 -1.01 4.46
N VAL A 23 7.34 -1.23 4.17
CA VAL A 23 6.26 -0.31 4.54
C VAL A 23 6.10 -0.26 6.06
N ALA A 24 6.28 -1.38 6.76
CA ALA A 24 6.24 -1.43 8.22
C ALA A 24 7.30 -0.55 8.86
N LEU A 25 8.48 -0.44 8.24
CA LEU A 25 9.52 0.48 8.71
C LEU A 25 9.07 1.94 8.63
N VAL A 26 8.26 2.28 7.64
CA VAL A 26 7.75 3.64 7.46
C VAL A 26 6.64 3.95 8.46
N CYS A 27 5.67 3.07 8.60
CA CYS A 27 4.49 3.34 9.45
C CYS A 27 4.60 2.80 10.87
N GLY A 28 5.65 2.02 11.17
CA GLY A 28 5.86 1.50 12.52
C GLY A 28 4.87 0.42 12.96
N SER A 29 4.14 -0.19 12.03
CA SER A 29 3.12 -1.17 12.33
C SER A 29 3.00 -2.19 11.20
N ARG A 30 3.19 -3.47 11.50
CA ARG A 30 3.03 -4.52 10.51
C ARG A 30 1.58 -4.67 10.03
N PRO A 31 0.56 -4.66 10.92
CA PRO A 31 -0.83 -4.71 10.44
C PRO A 31 -1.18 -3.53 9.54
N ALA A 32 -0.75 -2.32 9.85
CA ALA A 32 -0.98 -1.15 9.01
C ALA A 32 -0.27 -1.30 7.66
N ALA A 33 0.94 -1.86 7.65
CA ALA A 33 1.68 -2.12 6.41
C ALA A 33 0.96 -3.15 5.53
N GLU A 34 0.47 -4.22 6.12
CA GLU A 34 -0.30 -5.23 5.39
C GLU A 34 -1.55 -4.63 4.76
N ASP A 35 -2.29 -3.81 5.50
CA ASP A 35 -3.47 -3.12 5.00
C ASP A 35 -3.12 -2.21 3.83
N ALA A 36 -2.04 -1.44 3.94
CA ALA A 36 -1.61 -0.52 2.88
C ALA A 36 -1.24 -1.27 1.59
N VAL A 37 -0.51 -2.38 1.71
CA VAL A 37 -0.10 -3.18 0.56
C VAL A 37 -1.31 -3.87 -0.08
N GLN A 38 -2.21 -4.42 0.73
CA GLN A 38 -3.43 -5.07 0.23
C GLN A 38 -4.33 -4.08 -0.50
N GLU A 39 -4.49 -2.87 0.05
CA GLU A 39 -5.26 -1.81 -0.60
C GLU A 39 -4.62 -1.42 -1.95
N ALA A 40 -3.30 -1.30 -1.99
CA ALA A 40 -2.58 -0.99 -3.22
C ALA A 40 -2.77 -2.08 -4.29
N LEU A 41 -2.74 -3.35 -3.89
CA LEU A 41 -2.99 -4.47 -4.81
C LEU A 41 -4.41 -4.43 -5.36
N LEU A 42 -5.38 -4.15 -4.51
CA LEU A 42 -6.77 -4.04 -4.93
C LEU A 42 -6.95 -2.91 -5.96
N ARG A 43 -6.32 -1.77 -5.73
CA ARG A 43 -6.37 -0.64 -6.66
C ARG A 43 -5.70 -0.99 -8.00
N ALA A 44 -4.61 -1.73 -7.97
CA ALA A 44 -3.96 -2.20 -9.20
C ALA A 44 -4.88 -3.11 -10.00
N TRP A 45 -5.55 -4.03 -9.32
CA TRP A 45 -6.53 -4.92 -9.93
C TRP A 45 -7.67 -4.13 -10.58
N GLU A 46 -8.25 -3.19 -9.84
CA GLU A 46 -9.37 -2.38 -10.35
C GLU A 46 -8.99 -1.55 -11.57
N ARG A 47 -7.79 -0.96 -11.56
CA ARG A 47 -7.30 -0.20 -12.71
C ARG A 47 -7.10 -1.08 -13.93
N SER A 48 -6.53 -2.25 -13.73
CA SER A 48 -6.34 -3.24 -14.81
C SER A 48 -7.67 -3.69 -15.39
N GLU A 49 -8.68 -3.89 -14.53
CA GLU A 49 -10.02 -4.27 -14.97
C GLU A 49 -10.69 -3.16 -15.82
N ARG A 50 -10.32 -1.91 -15.60
CA ARG A 50 -10.78 -0.79 -16.41
C ARG A 50 -9.99 -0.60 -17.71
N GLY A 51 -9.03 -1.48 -17.98
CA GLY A 51 -8.23 -1.44 -19.19
C GLY A 51 -7.00 -0.54 -19.09
N GLU A 52 -6.68 -0.03 -17.91
CA GLU A 52 -5.47 0.78 -17.73
C GLU A 52 -4.24 -0.11 -17.66
N GLU A 53 -3.17 0.32 -18.34
CA GLU A 53 -1.90 -0.41 -18.33
C GLU A 53 -1.12 -0.09 -17.07
N ILE A 54 -0.53 -1.14 -16.49
CA ILE A 54 0.40 -1.01 -15.37
C ILE A 54 1.72 -1.61 -15.84
N GLU A 55 2.76 -0.78 -15.99
CA GLU A 55 4.05 -1.23 -16.50
C GLU A 55 4.74 -2.22 -15.56
N SER A 56 4.73 -1.93 -14.26
CA SER A 56 5.33 -2.79 -13.26
C SER A 56 4.43 -2.84 -12.04
N LEU A 57 3.89 -4.01 -11.75
CA LEU A 57 3.05 -4.21 -10.58
C LEU A 57 3.82 -3.90 -9.30
N ASN A 58 5.07 -4.35 -9.22
CA ASN A 58 5.91 -4.13 -8.05
C ASN A 58 6.15 -2.63 -7.79
N ALA A 59 6.52 -1.87 -8.81
CA ALA A 59 6.75 -0.43 -8.70
C ALA A 59 5.46 0.31 -8.34
N TRP A 60 4.36 -0.04 -8.99
CA TRP A 60 3.06 0.60 -8.78
C TRP A 60 2.56 0.39 -7.35
N VAL A 61 2.58 -0.86 -6.88
CA VAL A 61 2.11 -1.21 -5.53
C VAL A 61 3.01 -0.57 -4.47
N THR A 62 4.32 -0.57 -4.69
CA THR A 62 5.27 0.08 -3.78
C THR A 62 4.94 1.56 -3.59
N THR A 63 4.75 2.27 -4.69
CA THR A 63 4.44 3.71 -4.66
C THR A 63 3.12 3.98 -3.94
N VAL A 64 2.08 3.24 -4.30
CA VAL A 64 0.75 3.45 -3.71
C VAL A 64 0.73 3.06 -2.23
N ALA A 65 1.36 1.95 -1.87
CA ALA A 65 1.42 1.51 -0.48
C ALA A 65 2.18 2.50 0.41
N LEU A 66 3.30 3.04 -0.07
CA LEU A 66 4.05 4.06 0.66
C LEU A 66 3.25 5.35 0.82
N ASN A 67 2.54 5.78 -0.21
CA ASN A 67 1.67 6.96 -0.12
C ASN A 67 0.54 6.75 0.88
N GLN A 68 -0.06 5.56 0.91
CA GLN A 68 -1.08 5.19 1.88
C GLN A 68 -0.53 5.24 3.31
N ALA A 69 0.64 4.66 3.52
CA ALA A 69 1.29 4.64 4.84
C ALA A 69 1.59 6.06 5.34
N ARG A 70 2.14 6.91 4.47
CA ARG A 70 2.44 8.31 4.80
C ARG A 70 1.18 9.11 5.12
N SER A 71 0.11 8.90 4.36
CA SER A 71 -1.18 9.55 4.60
C SER A 71 -1.76 9.14 5.95
N GLY A 72 -1.65 7.86 6.31
CA GLY A 72 -2.07 7.35 7.60
C GLY A 72 -1.32 7.99 8.76
N ILE A 73 0.00 8.13 8.63
CA ILE A 73 0.84 8.79 9.64
C ILE A 73 0.42 10.25 9.80
N ARG A 74 0.27 10.98 8.70
CA ARG A 74 -0.15 12.40 8.74
C ARG A 74 -1.48 12.57 9.44
N ARG A 75 -2.43 11.66 9.17
CA ARG A 75 -3.75 11.69 9.81
C ARG A 75 -3.66 11.48 11.32
N VAL A 76 -2.90 10.49 11.76
CA VAL A 76 -2.70 10.21 13.18
C VAL A 76 -2.05 11.41 13.88
N MET A 77 -1.04 12.01 13.29
CA MET A 77 -0.37 13.18 13.85
C MET A 77 -1.31 14.40 13.93
N ALA A 78 -2.16 14.59 12.92
CA ALA A 78 -3.16 15.66 12.92
C ALA A 78 -4.18 15.46 14.03
N GLU A 79 -4.65 14.23 14.23
CA GLU A 79 -5.56 13.88 15.31
C GLU A 79 -4.96 14.13 16.69
N ARG A 80 -3.69 13.77 16.89
CA ARG A 80 -2.98 14.03 18.13
C ARG A 80 -2.85 15.51 18.43
N ARG A 81 -2.53 16.31 17.41
CA ARG A 81 -2.47 17.78 17.57
C ARG A 81 -3.82 18.36 17.92
N ALA A 82 -4.88 17.90 17.28
CA ALA A 82 -6.24 18.36 17.58
C ALA A 82 -6.64 18.04 19.02
N ARG A 83 -6.37 16.82 19.47
CA ARG A 83 -6.65 16.44 20.87
C ARG A 83 -5.84 17.24 21.88
N SER A 84 -4.59 17.52 21.56
CA SER A 84 -3.72 18.31 22.42
C SER A 84 -4.25 19.74 22.61
N ARG A 85 -4.84 20.33 21.54
CA ARG A 85 -5.44 21.66 21.62
C ARG A 85 -6.72 21.69 22.46
N LEU A 86 -7.48 20.60 22.46
CA LEU A 86 -8.74 20.50 23.18
C LEU A 86 -8.57 20.11 24.64
N GLY A 87 -7.48 19.44 24.92
CA GLY A 87 -7.16 18.96 26.24
C GLY A 87 -6.43 19.97 27.07
#